data_a07dc86cf7e6bc3d75bac888dd92ceaa
#
_entry.id   a07dc86cf7e6bc3d75bac888dd92ceaa
#
_cell.length_a   1.000
_cell.length_b   1.000
_cell.length_c   1.000
_cell.angle_alpha   90.00
_cell.angle_beta   90.00
_cell.angle_gamma   90.00
#
_symmetry.space_group_name_H-M   'P 1'
#
loop_
_entity.id
_entity.type
_entity.pdbx_description
1 polymer ?
#
loop_
_entity_poly.entity_id
_entity_poly.type
_entity_poly.pdbx_seq_one_letter_code
_entity_poly.pdbx_strand_id
1 'polypeptide(L)'
;MPLSTLNDLYFSQSALAIFNKCRRRFKYRYLDGLYWPAEWGMNEEVKKDLKQGKLFHLLAERYYSETMGETVLNSNQLLQSWLNRLKSFAAAKNVVSAEQELRFQKNNLKLLAKYDLLKYDYEGKKFIIFDWKTDKKSLTEKDIEKSMQSRFYLFLLFEAGYKYFLNRYELKNMPILIYWNPRYPKEKVKIEYSKDDFKKDKNYFEILINEILNENEFSLTDDLNKCRFCEYRPICRGKTTENKEIIEDDLKLNLDWDSVEEMEF
;
A
#
# COMPACT_ATOMS: atom_id res chain seq x y z
N MET A 1 5.65 7.16 25.23
CA MET A 1 6.60 7.21 24.09
C MET A 1 6.69 8.65 23.65
N PRO A 2 7.86 9.17 23.26
CA PRO A 2 7.92 10.51 22.69
C PRO A 2 7.06 10.51 21.41
N LEU A 3 6.22 11.54 21.27
CA LEU A 3 5.44 11.79 20.06
C LEU A 3 6.42 11.95 18.91
N SER A 4 6.21 11.24 17.79
CA SER A 4 7.02 11.42 16.61
C SER A 4 6.81 12.84 16.07
N THR A 5 7.87 13.50 15.71
CA THR A 5 7.75 14.78 15.03
C THR A 5 7.53 14.56 13.53
N LEU A 6 6.90 15.51 12.84
CA LEU A 6 6.71 15.43 11.39
C LEU A 6 8.04 15.18 10.64
N ASN A 7 9.12 15.73 11.18
CA ASN A 7 10.45 15.60 10.58
C ASN A 7 11.05 14.19 10.69
N ASP A 8 10.53 13.36 11.59
CA ASP A 8 11.02 11.98 11.78
C ASP A 8 10.26 10.97 10.92
N LEU A 9 9.09 11.36 10.41
CA LEU A 9 8.22 10.45 9.65
C LEU A 9 8.72 10.20 8.23
N TYR A 10 8.69 8.94 7.82
CA TYR A 10 8.66 8.55 6.41
C TYR A 10 7.20 8.47 5.97
N PHE A 11 6.86 9.19 4.91
CA PHE A 11 5.49 9.22 4.40
C PHE A 11 5.26 8.06 3.44
N SER A 12 4.35 7.17 3.81
CA SER A 12 3.82 6.14 2.93
C SER A 12 2.67 6.69 2.07
N GLN A 13 2.27 5.96 1.04
CA GLN A 13 1.10 6.28 0.25
C GLN A 13 -0.18 6.41 1.11
N SER A 14 -0.31 5.56 2.13
CA SER A 14 -1.43 5.58 3.07
C SER A 14 -1.42 6.85 3.92
N ALA A 15 -0.25 7.26 4.42
CA ALA A 15 -0.11 8.49 5.20
C ALA A 15 -0.56 9.71 4.38
N LEU A 16 -0.10 9.82 3.14
CA LEU A 16 -0.48 10.90 2.22
C LEU A 16 -1.98 10.90 1.89
N ALA A 17 -2.55 9.72 1.64
CA ALA A 17 -3.97 9.56 1.37
C ALA A 17 -4.83 9.94 2.58
N ILE A 18 -4.43 9.54 3.79
CA ILE A 18 -5.11 9.90 5.04
C ILE A 18 -5.06 11.40 5.29
N PHE A 19 -3.92 12.05 5.06
CA PHE A 19 -3.82 13.51 5.20
C PHE A 19 -4.78 14.24 4.26
N ASN A 20 -4.81 13.85 2.97
CA ASN A 20 -5.75 14.40 1.99
C ASN A 20 -7.22 14.16 2.36
N LYS A 21 -7.51 13.02 2.99
CA LYS A 21 -8.87 12.70 3.43
C LYS A 21 -9.28 13.52 4.65
N CYS A 22 -8.42 13.57 5.67
CA CYS A 22 -8.68 14.30 6.90
C CYS A 22 -7.39 14.57 7.68
N ARG A 23 -7.01 15.85 7.84
CA ARG A 23 -5.79 16.26 8.55
C ARG A 23 -5.80 15.82 10.01
N ARG A 24 -6.95 15.89 10.69
CA ARG A 24 -7.10 15.44 12.08
C ARG A 24 -6.88 13.92 12.22
N ARG A 25 -7.37 13.11 11.27
CA ARG A 25 -7.15 11.67 11.24
C ARG A 25 -5.66 11.36 11.09
N PHE A 26 -4.96 12.09 10.21
CA PHE A 26 -3.51 11.98 10.06
C PHE A 26 -2.78 12.27 11.37
N LYS A 27 -3.13 13.39 12.05
CA LYS A 27 -2.53 13.75 13.33
C LYS A 27 -2.70 12.63 14.36
N TYR A 28 -3.91 12.15 14.56
CA TYR A 28 -4.18 11.10 15.55
C TYR A 28 -3.38 9.83 15.26
N ARG A 29 -3.30 9.42 14.00
CA ARG A 29 -2.64 8.18 13.63
C ARG A 29 -1.11 8.27 13.68
N TYR A 30 -0.54 9.32 13.10
CA TYR A 30 0.90 9.40 12.87
C TYR A 30 1.67 10.28 13.86
N LEU A 31 1.03 11.25 14.48
CA LEU A 31 1.68 12.15 15.44
C LEU A 31 1.32 11.81 16.88
N ASP A 32 0.04 11.59 17.15
CA ASP A 32 -0.43 11.29 18.52
C ASP A 32 -0.31 9.79 18.84
N GLY A 33 0.00 8.93 17.86
CA GLY A 33 0.16 7.50 18.06
C GLY A 33 -1.12 6.79 18.53
N LEU A 34 -2.29 7.36 18.23
CA LEU A 34 -3.57 6.78 18.61
C LEU A 34 -3.92 5.65 17.62
N TYR A 35 -3.25 4.52 17.77
CA TYR A 35 -3.60 3.34 16.98
C TYR A 35 -4.91 2.75 17.48
N TRP A 36 -5.95 2.90 16.67
CA TRP A 36 -7.19 2.20 16.91
C TRP A 36 -7.15 0.89 16.14
N PRO A 37 -7.38 -0.27 16.77
CA PRO A 37 -7.36 -1.53 16.06
C PRO A 37 -8.34 -1.47 14.88
N ALA A 38 -7.84 -1.68 13.67
CA ALA A 38 -8.65 -1.66 12.47
C ALA A 38 -9.82 -2.67 12.54
N GLU A 39 -9.68 -3.69 13.38
CA GLU A 39 -10.68 -4.75 13.59
C GLU A 39 -11.85 -4.34 14.50
N TRP A 40 -11.73 -3.21 15.21
CA TRP A 40 -12.82 -2.73 16.08
C TRP A 40 -13.99 -2.24 15.23
N GLY A 41 -15.15 -2.86 15.42
CA GLY A 41 -16.38 -2.57 14.66
C GLY A 41 -16.52 -3.34 13.35
N MET A 42 -15.55 -4.16 12.96
CA MET A 42 -15.67 -5.05 11.81
C MET A 42 -16.47 -6.30 12.17
N ASN A 43 -17.33 -6.74 11.24
CA ASN A 43 -17.98 -8.03 11.37
C ASN A 43 -16.96 -9.18 11.14
N GLU A 44 -17.29 -10.39 11.59
CA GLU A 44 -16.40 -11.55 11.53
C GLU A 44 -16.05 -11.96 10.09
N GLU A 45 -16.92 -11.69 9.12
CA GLU A 45 -16.66 -11.97 7.71
C GLU A 45 -15.54 -11.08 7.17
N VAL A 46 -15.60 -9.78 7.45
CA VAL A 46 -14.55 -8.83 7.06
C VAL A 46 -13.22 -9.16 7.71
N LYS A 47 -13.21 -9.49 9.02
CA LYS A 47 -11.99 -9.93 9.71
C LYS A 47 -11.38 -11.17 9.06
N LYS A 48 -12.21 -12.14 8.70
CA LYS A 48 -11.78 -13.36 8.01
C LYS A 48 -11.16 -13.05 6.65
N ASP A 49 -11.77 -12.18 5.85
CA ASP A 49 -11.23 -11.77 4.54
C ASP A 49 -9.89 -11.08 4.67
N LEU A 50 -9.76 -10.17 5.64
CA LEU A 50 -8.49 -9.49 5.93
C LEU A 50 -7.40 -10.48 6.34
N LYS A 51 -7.72 -11.42 7.24
CA LYS A 51 -6.78 -12.46 7.65
C LYS A 51 -6.36 -13.33 6.47
N GLN A 52 -7.29 -13.67 5.58
CA GLN A 52 -6.95 -14.42 4.36
C GLN A 52 -6.05 -13.61 3.43
N GLY A 53 -6.31 -12.30 3.27
CA GLY A 53 -5.45 -11.40 2.52
C GLY A 53 -4.02 -11.38 3.06
N LYS A 54 -3.87 -11.14 4.37
CA LYS A 54 -2.56 -11.15 5.06
C LYS A 54 -1.81 -12.46 4.83
N LEU A 55 -2.48 -13.58 5.04
CA LEU A 55 -1.87 -14.90 4.82
C LEU A 55 -1.47 -15.13 3.36
N PHE A 56 -2.23 -14.61 2.41
CA PHE A 56 -1.89 -14.72 1.00
C PHE A 56 -0.62 -13.92 0.66
N HIS A 57 -0.49 -12.68 1.14
CA HIS A 57 0.73 -11.87 0.95
C HIS A 57 1.95 -12.58 1.55
N LEU A 58 1.85 -13.09 2.77
CA LEU A 58 2.91 -13.85 3.41
C LEU A 58 3.31 -15.10 2.60
N LEU A 59 2.34 -15.83 2.04
CA LEU A 59 2.62 -16.99 1.20
C LEU A 59 3.28 -16.59 -0.12
N ALA A 60 2.87 -15.47 -0.73
CA ALA A 60 3.48 -14.94 -1.93
C ALA A 60 4.94 -14.54 -1.66
N GLU A 61 5.19 -13.82 -0.58
CA GLU A 61 6.54 -13.46 -0.13
C GLU A 61 7.43 -14.69 0.01
N ARG A 62 6.98 -15.70 0.77
CA ARG A 62 7.75 -16.94 0.99
C ARG A 62 8.02 -17.70 -0.30
N TYR A 63 7.07 -17.69 -1.22
CA TYR A 63 7.25 -18.34 -2.54
C TYR A 63 8.35 -17.64 -3.34
N TYR A 64 8.34 -16.32 -3.43
CA TYR A 64 9.33 -15.56 -4.21
C TYR A 64 10.69 -15.45 -3.53
N SER A 65 10.73 -15.56 -2.20
CA SER A 65 11.96 -15.56 -1.39
C SER A 65 12.55 -16.96 -1.23
N GLU A 66 11.94 -17.99 -1.82
CA GLU A 66 12.38 -19.39 -1.72
C GLU A 66 12.45 -19.94 -0.28
N THR A 67 11.66 -19.35 0.62
CA THR A 67 11.62 -19.68 2.07
C THR A 67 10.39 -20.51 2.46
N MET A 68 9.67 -21.05 1.48
CA MET A 68 8.42 -21.78 1.71
C MET A 68 8.69 -23.17 2.31
N GLY A 69 8.35 -23.35 3.58
CA GLY A 69 8.34 -24.67 4.24
C GLY A 69 7.15 -25.54 3.80
N GLU A 70 7.33 -26.86 3.81
CA GLU A 70 6.30 -27.82 3.35
C GLU A 70 4.99 -27.80 4.17
N THR A 71 5.02 -27.30 5.40
CA THR A 71 3.94 -27.48 6.39
C THR A 71 2.84 -26.41 6.34
N VAL A 72 3.06 -25.26 5.69
CA VAL A 72 2.18 -24.09 5.83
C VAL A 72 0.87 -24.20 5.02
N LEU A 73 0.81 -25.08 4.03
CA LEU A 73 -0.31 -25.13 3.06
C LEU A 73 -1.37 -26.20 3.36
N ASN A 74 -1.11 -27.15 4.25
CA ASN A 74 -1.94 -28.37 4.35
C ASN A 74 -3.35 -28.15 4.92
N SER A 75 -3.66 -26.99 5.48
CA SER A 75 -4.94 -26.74 6.17
C SER A 75 -5.90 -25.76 5.46
N ASN A 76 -5.46 -25.04 4.41
CA ASN A 76 -6.30 -24.01 3.78
C ASN A 76 -6.36 -24.14 2.26
N GLN A 77 -7.35 -24.86 1.76
CA GLN A 77 -7.56 -25.11 0.32
C GLN A 77 -7.70 -23.82 -0.50
N LEU A 78 -8.31 -22.78 0.06
CA LEU A 78 -8.48 -21.49 -0.62
C LEU A 78 -7.12 -20.84 -0.89
N LEU A 79 -6.30 -20.72 0.13
CA LEU A 79 -4.96 -20.12 0.00
C LEU A 79 -4.05 -20.94 -0.91
N GLN A 80 -4.14 -22.25 -0.85
CA GLN A 80 -3.44 -23.13 -1.79
C GLN A 80 -3.86 -22.89 -3.24
N SER A 81 -5.17 -22.76 -3.48
CA SER A 81 -5.70 -22.40 -4.80
C SER A 81 -5.18 -21.04 -5.29
N TRP A 82 -5.18 -20.04 -4.42
CA TRP A 82 -4.69 -18.71 -4.74
C TRP A 82 -3.19 -18.71 -5.06
N LEU A 83 -2.40 -19.43 -4.28
CA LEU A 83 -0.97 -19.57 -4.55
C LEU A 83 -0.69 -20.26 -5.87
N ASN A 84 -1.43 -21.32 -6.22
CA ASN A 84 -1.28 -21.99 -7.50
C ASN A 84 -1.62 -21.07 -8.68
N ARG A 85 -2.65 -20.24 -8.54
CA ARG A 85 -3.00 -19.21 -9.53
C ARG A 85 -1.89 -18.17 -9.65
N LEU A 86 -1.31 -17.72 -8.52
CA LEU A 86 -0.18 -16.79 -8.50
C LEU A 86 1.03 -17.35 -9.24
N LYS A 87 1.41 -18.59 -8.97
CA LYS A 87 2.51 -19.29 -9.65
C LYS A 87 2.33 -19.33 -11.16
N SER A 88 1.10 -19.54 -11.61
CA SER A 88 0.76 -19.57 -13.05
C SER A 88 0.76 -18.16 -13.65
N PHE A 89 0.36 -17.14 -12.89
CA PHE A 89 0.29 -15.75 -13.36
C PHE A 89 1.66 -15.08 -13.40
N ALA A 90 2.43 -15.21 -12.35
CA ALA A 90 3.70 -14.51 -12.16
C ALA A 90 4.78 -15.47 -11.67
N ALA A 91 5.20 -16.40 -12.53
CA ALA A 91 6.26 -17.36 -12.21
C ALA A 91 7.50 -16.69 -11.60
N ALA A 92 8.22 -17.39 -10.71
CA ALA A 92 9.41 -16.89 -10.03
C ALA A 92 10.62 -16.74 -10.96
N LYS A 93 10.46 -15.98 -12.05
CA LYS A 93 11.49 -15.65 -13.01
C LYS A 93 11.76 -14.14 -13.01
N ASN A 94 13.03 -13.77 -13.07
CA ASN A 94 13.45 -12.36 -13.09
C ASN A 94 12.97 -11.57 -11.86
N VAL A 95 12.81 -12.26 -10.73
CA VAL A 95 12.48 -11.64 -9.43
C VAL A 95 13.69 -10.83 -8.96
N VAL A 96 13.43 -9.59 -8.58
CA VAL A 96 14.42 -8.72 -7.93
C VAL A 96 14.28 -8.86 -6.43
N SER A 97 13.06 -8.72 -5.93
CA SER A 97 12.73 -8.90 -4.52
C SER A 97 11.23 -9.04 -4.32
N ALA A 98 10.83 -9.77 -3.27
CA ALA A 98 9.49 -9.75 -2.72
C ALA A 98 9.46 -8.87 -1.46
N GLU A 99 8.31 -8.28 -1.15
CA GLU A 99 8.11 -7.37 0.01
C GLU A 99 9.21 -6.30 0.12
N GLN A 100 9.60 -5.75 -1.06
CA GLN A 100 10.71 -4.81 -1.15
C GLN A 100 10.34 -3.46 -0.56
N GLU A 101 10.97 -3.11 0.53
CA GLU A 101 10.89 -1.77 1.09
C GLU A 101 11.89 -0.84 0.40
N LEU A 102 11.42 0.32 -0.04
CA LEU A 102 12.24 1.43 -0.52
C LEU A 102 12.03 2.64 0.38
N ARG A 103 13.13 3.10 0.97
CA ARG A 103 13.18 4.39 1.68
C ARG A 103 13.94 5.40 0.85
N PHE A 104 13.36 6.56 0.70
CA PHE A 104 13.95 7.68 -0.03
C PHE A 104 13.98 8.91 0.86
N GLN A 105 15.15 9.55 0.90
CA GLN A 105 15.30 10.82 1.58
C GLN A 105 16.10 11.79 0.71
N LYS A 106 15.48 12.92 0.41
CA LYS A 106 16.11 14.03 -0.30
C LYS A 106 15.43 15.33 0.12
N ASN A 107 16.20 16.25 0.67
CA ASN A 107 15.66 17.48 1.27
C ASN A 107 14.59 17.13 2.33
N ASN A 108 13.39 17.72 2.21
CA ASN A 108 12.26 17.46 3.10
C ASN A 108 11.44 16.21 2.69
N LEU A 109 11.77 15.56 1.58
CA LEU A 109 11.08 14.36 1.13
C LEU A 109 11.64 13.14 1.86
N LYS A 110 10.88 12.59 2.79
CA LYS A 110 11.12 11.28 3.41
C LYS A 110 9.97 10.36 3.01
N LEU A 111 10.23 9.43 2.11
CA LEU A 111 9.22 8.58 1.49
C LEU A 111 9.53 7.12 1.74
N LEU A 112 8.47 6.33 1.91
CA LEU A 112 8.54 4.90 2.14
C LEU A 112 7.50 4.19 1.26
N ALA A 113 7.92 3.19 0.50
CA ALA A 113 7.02 2.24 -0.15
C ALA A 113 7.47 0.81 0.09
N LYS A 114 6.50 -0.09 0.15
CA LYS A 114 6.72 -1.53 0.19
C LYS A 114 5.99 -2.15 -1.00
N TYR A 115 6.73 -2.90 -1.82
CA TYR A 115 6.21 -3.53 -3.03
C TYR A 115 6.05 -5.02 -2.80
N ASP A 116 4.89 -5.59 -3.07
CA ASP A 116 4.64 -7.03 -2.89
C ASP A 116 5.62 -7.88 -3.71
N LEU A 117 5.87 -7.47 -4.97
CA LEU A 117 6.88 -8.11 -5.81
C LEU A 117 7.47 -7.09 -6.80
N LEU A 118 8.79 -7.08 -6.87
CA LEU A 118 9.55 -6.35 -7.88
C LEU A 118 10.24 -7.31 -8.82
N LYS A 119 10.00 -7.15 -10.12
CA LYS A 119 10.68 -7.91 -11.18
C LYS A 119 11.40 -6.98 -12.14
N TYR A 120 12.38 -7.52 -12.86
CA TYR A 120 13.07 -6.76 -13.91
C TYR A 120 12.82 -7.37 -15.29
N ASP A 121 12.41 -6.54 -16.21
CA ASP A 121 12.25 -6.86 -17.62
C ASP A 121 13.56 -6.55 -18.35
N TYR A 122 14.32 -7.60 -18.70
CA TYR A 122 15.63 -7.46 -19.36
C TYR A 122 15.51 -6.94 -20.81
N GLU A 123 14.42 -7.26 -21.49
CA GLU A 123 14.19 -6.77 -22.87
C GLU A 123 13.75 -5.30 -22.85
N GLY A 124 12.77 -5.00 -22.02
CA GLY A 124 12.25 -3.65 -21.84
C GLY A 124 13.14 -2.75 -20.98
N LYS A 125 14.19 -3.26 -20.35
CA LYS A 125 15.11 -2.53 -19.45
C LYS A 125 14.37 -1.63 -18.46
N LYS A 126 13.42 -2.22 -17.73
CA LYS A 126 12.54 -1.54 -16.79
C LYS A 126 12.13 -2.46 -15.65
N PHE A 127 11.71 -1.85 -14.55
CA PHE A 127 11.07 -2.57 -13.46
C PHE A 127 9.59 -2.78 -13.70
N ILE A 128 9.10 -3.90 -13.18
CA ILE A 128 7.68 -4.24 -13.09
C ILE A 128 7.35 -4.44 -11.63
N ILE A 129 6.46 -3.59 -11.11
CA ILE A 129 5.86 -3.74 -9.79
C ILE A 129 4.64 -4.64 -9.94
N PHE A 130 4.50 -5.62 -9.07
CA PHE A 130 3.25 -6.34 -8.88
C PHE A 130 2.70 -6.01 -7.51
N ASP A 131 1.40 -5.79 -7.45
CA ASP A 131 0.65 -5.54 -6.23
C ASP A 131 -0.54 -6.51 -6.20
N TRP A 132 -0.60 -7.28 -5.12
CA TRP A 132 -1.61 -8.31 -4.96
C TRP A 132 -2.83 -7.74 -4.25
N LYS A 133 -4.00 -7.92 -4.84
CA LYS A 133 -5.28 -7.55 -4.22
C LYS A 133 -6.07 -8.81 -3.90
N THR A 134 -6.77 -8.81 -2.78
CA THR A 134 -7.60 -9.95 -2.35
C THR A 134 -9.06 -9.56 -2.12
N ASP A 135 -9.42 -8.37 -2.59
CA ASP A 135 -10.77 -7.82 -2.49
C ASP A 135 -11.82 -8.71 -3.18
N LYS A 136 -13.04 -8.72 -2.65
CA LYS A 136 -14.17 -9.43 -3.29
C LYS A 136 -14.64 -8.80 -4.58
N LYS A 137 -14.29 -7.53 -4.81
CA LYS A 137 -14.63 -6.79 -6.02
C LYS A 137 -13.51 -6.90 -7.04
N SER A 138 -13.87 -7.09 -8.29
CA SER A 138 -12.91 -7.02 -9.39
C SER A 138 -12.34 -5.60 -9.52
N LEU A 139 -11.07 -5.52 -9.85
CA LEU A 139 -10.35 -4.27 -10.04
C LEU A 139 -10.63 -3.71 -11.43
N THR A 140 -10.92 -2.41 -11.51
CA THR A 140 -11.02 -1.72 -12.79
C THR A 140 -9.87 -0.71 -12.94
N GLU A 141 -9.44 -0.48 -14.17
CA GLU A 141 -8.41 0.51 -14.48
C GLU A 141 -8.78 1.89 -13.93
N LYS A 142 -10.05 2.28 -14.10
CA LYS A 142 -10.57 3.55 -13.62
C LYS A 142 -10.42 3.75 -12.10
N ASP A 143 -10.56 2.67 -11.33
CA ASP A 143 -10.47 2.73 -9.87
C ASP A 143 -9.03 2.91 -9.39
N ILE A 144 -8.04 2.45 -10.17
CA ILE A 144 -6.66 2.30 -9.69
C ILE A 144 -5.67 3.22 -10.39
N GLU A 145 -5.88 3.58 -11.66
CA GLU A 145 -4.93 4.36 -12.46
C GLU A 145 -4.49 5.66 -11.77
N LYS A 146 -5.45 6.39 -11.20
CA LYS A 146 -5.22 7.67 -10.52
C LYS A 146 -5.17 7.55 -9.00
N SER A 147 -5.12 6.34 -8.47
CA SER A 147 -5.04 6.15 -7.03
C SER A 147 -3.73 6.70 -6.47
N MET A 148 -3.75 7.11 -5.21
CA MET A 148 -2.55 7.55 -4.50
C MET A 148 -1.46 6.47 -4.54
N GLN A 149 -1.84 5.20 -4.37
CA GLN A 149 -0.91 4.07 -4.37
C GLN A 149 -0.23 3.90 -5.72
N SER A 150 -0.97 3.89 -6.85
CA SER A 150 -0.39 3.72 -8.18
C SER A 150 0.61 4.81 -8.50
N ARG A 151 0.22 6.06 -8.28
CA ARG A 151 1.07 7.24 -8.53
C ARG A 151 2.33 7.22 -7.66
N PHE A 152 2.15 6.97 -6.37
CA PHE A 152 3.24 6.97 -5.38
C PHE A 152 4.25 5.86 -5.63
N TYR A 153 3.77 4.63 -5.90
CA TYR A 153 4.63 3.48 -6.15
C TYR A 153 5.51 3.67 -7.39
N LEU A 154 4.92 4.11 -8.49
CA LEU A 154 5.64 4.35 -9.74
C LEU A 154 6.62 5.53 -9.61
N PHE A 155 6.17 6.61 -8.96
CA PHE A 155 7.02 7.76 -8.67
C PHE A 155 8.24 7.38 -7.84
N LEU A 156 8.02 6.73 -6.69
CA LEU A 156 9.09 6.42 -5.76
C LEU A 156 10.07 5.42 -6.35
N LEU A 157 9.60 4.39 -7.06
CA LEU A 157 10.48 3.44 -7.71
C LEU A 157 11.36 4.12 -8.77
N PHE A 158 10.84 5.07 -9.52
CA PHE A 158 11.64 5.79 -10.51
C PHE A 158 12.61 6.78 -9.87
N GLU A 159 12.19 7.57 -8.87
CA GLU A 159 13.05 8.55 -8.19
C GLU A 159 14.15 7.88 -7.33
N ALA A 160 13.79 6.80 -6.64
CA ALA A 160 14.68 6.09 -5.71
C ALA A 160 15.42 4.90 -6.33
N GLY A 161 14.80 4.25 -7.30
CA GLY A 161 15.29 2.99 -7.86
C GLY A 161 16.69 3.09 -8.44
N TYR A 162 17.05 4.23 -8.98
CA TYR A 162 18.41 4.54 -9.39
C TYR A 162 19.42 4.29 -8.27
N LYS A 163 19.14 4.75 -7.06
CA LYS A 163 20.06 4.62 -5.92
C LYS A 163 20.22 3.17 -5.46
N TYR A 164 19.17 2.37 -5.53
CA TYR A 164 19.16 0.99 -5.01
C TYR A 164 19.61 -0.06 -6.02
N PHE A 165 19.39 0.19 -7.33
CA PHE A 165 19.48 -0.85 -8.34
C PHE A 165 20.47 -0.56 -9.49
N LEU A 166 21.07 0.63 -9.57
CA LEU A 166 21.96 1.08 -10.66
C LEU A 166 23.11 0.12 -10.98
N ASN A 167 23.67 -0.49 -9.95
CA ASN A 167 24.83 -1.35 -10.16
C ASN A 167 24.48 -2.73 -10.72
N ARG A 168 23.17 -3.07 -10.79
CA ARG A 168 22.70 -4.38 -11.20
C ARG A 168 21.79 -4.36 -12.43
N TYR A 169 21.08 -3.25 -12.68
CA TYR A 169 20.06 -3.18 -13.69
C TYR A 169 20.17 -1.89 -14.52
N GLU A 170 20.14 -2.04 -15.84
CA GLU A 170 20.10 -0.90 -16.76
C GLU A 170 18.66 -0.40 -16.91
N LEU A 171 18.36 0.82 -16.49
CA LEU A 171 17.03 1.42 -16.61
C LEU A 171 16.99 2.35 -17.82
N LYS A 172 16.28 1.96 -18.87
CA LYS A 172 16.03 2.78 -20.07
C LYS A 172 14.60 3.27 -20.18
N ASN A 173 13.69 2.50 -19.65
CA ASN A 173 12.25 2.77 -19.75
C ASN A 173 11.63 2.96 -18.36
N MET A 174 10.49 3.65 -18.35
CA MET A 174 9.72 3.90 -17.13
C MET A 174 9.18 2.59 -16.55
N PRO A 175 9.03 2.49 -15.20
CA PRO A 175 8.45 1.33 -14.56
C PRO A 175 6.98 1.17 -14.96
N ILE A 176 6.47 -0.03 -14.78
CA ILE A 176 5.03 -0.34 -14.88
C ILE A 176 4.55 -0.97 -13.59
N LEU A 177 3.26 -0.81 -13.29
CA LEU A 177 2.61 -1.43 -12.15
C LEU A 177 1.50 -2.36 -12.63
N ILE A 178 1.46 -3.57 -12.10
CA ILE A 178 0.46 -4.58 -12.42
C ILE A 178 -0.26 -4.96 -11.13
N TYR A 179 -1.55 -4.68 -11.09
CA TYR A 179 -2.47 -5.19 -10.07
C TYR A 179 -3.06 -6.51 -10.51
N TRP A 180 -3.12 -7.45 -9.59
CA TRP A 180 -3.73 -8.75 -9.83
C TRP A 180 -4.41 -9.28 -8.57
N ASN A 181 -5.53 -10.03 -8.77
CA ASN A 181 -6.32 -10.56 -7.69
C ASN A 181 -6.54 -12.08 -7.91
N PRO A 182 -6.15 -12.96 -6.97
CA PRO A 182 -6.34 -14.40 -7.10
C PRO A 182 -7.80 -14.83 -7.14
N ARG A 183 -8.74 -13.98 -6.70
CA ARG A 183 -10.19 -14.25 -6.84
C ARG A 183 -10.63 -14.14 -8.30
N TYR A 184 -9.97 -13.27 -9.08
CA TYR A 184 -10.24 -12.99 -10.50
C TYR A 184 -8.99 -13.23 -11.35
N PRO A 185 -8.50 -14.48 -11.42
CA PRO A 185 -7.15 -14.77 -11.95
C PRO A 185 -6.96 -14.46 -13.44
N LYS A 186 -8.04 -14.29 -14.18
CA LYS A 186 -8.01 -13.90 -15.61
C LYS A 186 -7.88 -12.40 -15.82
N GLU A 187 -8.10 -11.62 -14.78
CA GLU A 187 -8.12 -10.17 -14.83
C GLU A 187 -6.83 -9.60 -14.24
N LYS A 188 -6.32 -8.58 -14.87
CA LYS A 188 -5.21 -7.76 -14.37
C LYS A 188 -5.39 -6.34 -14.83
N VAL A 189 -4.93 -5.40 -14.03
CA VAL A 189 -4.84 -4.00 -14.44
C VAL A 189 -3.37 -3.63 -14.56
N LYS A 190 -2.97 -3.13 -15.72
CA LYS A 190 -1.61 -2.65 -16.00
C LYS A 190 -1.64 -1.14 -16.07
N ILE A 191 -0.83 -0.49 -15.25
CA ILE A 191 -0.62 0.95 -15.25
C ILE A 191 0.72 1.23 -15.88
N GLU A 192 0.70 1.98 -16.97
CA GLU A 192 1.89 2.51 -17.60
C GLU A 192 2.24 3.88 -17.04
N TYR A 193 3.52 4.19 -16.98
CA TYR A 193 3.99 5.44 -16.41
C TYR A 193 4.84 6.19 -17.44
N SER A 194 4.60 7.47 -17.57
CA SER A 194 5.32 8.32 -18.52
C SER A 194 6.26 9.31 -17.79
N LYS A 195 7.19 9.90 -18.52
CA LYS A 195 8.04 10.98 -17.99
C LYS A 195 7.24 12.21 -17.57
N ASP A 196 6.10 12.45 -18.23
CA ASP A 196 5.24 13.58 -17.88
C ASP A 196 4.41 13.29 -16.63
N ASP A 197 3.96 12.05 -16.43
CA ASP A 197 3.34 11.64 -15.18
C ASP A 197 4.33 11.75 -14.01
N PHE A 198 5.57 11.32 -14.21
CA PHE A 198 6.64 11.48 -13.21
C PHE A 198 6.83 12.95 -12.81
N LYS A 199 6.90 13.88 -13.77
CA LYS A 199 7.04 15.31 -13.45
C LYS A 199 5.85 15.85 -12.67
N LYS A 200 4.63 15.47 -13.06
CA LYS A 200 3.41 15.87 -12.37
C LYS A 200 3.38 15.32 -10.95
N ASP A 201 3.71 14.04 -10.78
CA ASP A 201 3.72 13.38 -9.48
C ASP A 201 4.81 13.92 -8.57
N LYS A 202 5.99 14.19 -9.09
CA LYS A 202 7.07 14.84 -8.34
C LYS A 202 6.63 16.16 -7.75
N ASN A 203 6.09 17.04 -8.59
CA ASN A 203 5.58 18.33 -8.14
C ASN A 203 4.43 18.17 -7.12
N TYR A 204 3.53 17.24 -7.38
CA TYR A 204 2.41 16.96 -6.48
C TYR A 204 2.87 16.49 -5.09
N PHE A 205 3.78 15.52 -5.02
CA PHE A 205 4.27 15.01 -3.74
C PHE A 205 5.16 16.03 -3.00
N GLU A 206 5.96 16.82 -3.72
CA GLU A 206 6.72 17.92 -3.11
C GLU A 206 5.78 18.95 -2.47
N ILE A 207 4.73 19.38 -3.15
CA ILE A 207 3.73 20.31 -2.62
C ILE A 207 3.01 19.69 -1.42
N LEU A 208 2.51 18.47 -1.55
CA LEU A 208 1.74 17.81 -0.49
C LEU A 208 2.57 17.62 0.79
N ILE A 209 3.83 17.20 0.65
CA ILE A 209 4.70 17.02 1.82
C ILE A 209 5.05 18.36 2.46
N ASN A 210 5.31 19.40 1.68
CA ASN A 210 5.51 20.74 2.23
C ASN A 210 4.25 21.25 2.95
N GLU A 211 3.05 20.94 2.44
CA GLU A 211 1.80 21.25 3.12
C GLU A 211 1.70 20.52 4.47
N ILE A 212 2.03 19.21 4.51
CA ILE A 212 2.04 18.42 5.76
C ILE A 212 3.03 19.01 6.77
N LEU A 213 4.27 19.31 6.32
CA LEU A 213 5.33 19.80 7.20
C LEU A 213 5.06 21.21 7.77
N ASN A 214 4.23 22.01 7.10
CA ASN A 214 3.82 23.33 7.56
C ASN A 214 2.43 23.33 8.24
N GLU A 215 1.77 22.17 8.35
CA GLU A 215 0.48 22.08 9.00
C GLU A 215 0.62 22.14 10.53
N ASN A 216 -0.06 23.08 11.16
CA ASN A 216 0.02 23.30 12.61
C ASN A 216 -1.28 22.96 13.34
N GLU A 217 -2.44 23.10 12.68
CA GLU A 217 -3.74 22.99 13.34
C GLU A 217 -4.37 21.60 13.21
N PHE A 218 -4.11 20.91 12.09
CA PHE A 218 -4.73 19.62 11.77
C PHE A 218 -6.25 19.62 11.98
N SER A 219 -6.92 20.55 11.33
CA SER A 219 -8.35 20.81 11.49
C SER A 219 -9.22 19.58 11.18
N LEU A 220 -10.41 19.56 11.78
CA LEU A 220 -11.46 18.61 11.41
C LEU A 220 -11.93 18.87 9.98
N THR A 221 -12.27 17.80 9.25
CA THR A 221 -12.92 17.95 7.94
C THR A 221 -14.37 18.42 8.11
N ASP A 222 -14.82 19.32 7.23
CA ASP A 222 -16.22 19.72 7.15
C ASP A 222 -17.08 18.70 6.39
N ASP A 223 -16.46 17.85 5.57
CA ASP A 223 -17.12 16.77 4.85
C ASP A 223 -17.39 15.58 5.78
N LEU A 224 -18.62 15.51 6.31
CA LEU A 224 -19.06 14.47 7.22
C LEU A 224 -19.10 13.07 6.57
N ASN A 225 -19.17 12.98 5.24
CA ASN A 225 -19.09 11.69 4.55
C ASN A 225 -17.73 11.02 4.79
N LYS A 226 -16.65 11.80 4.87
CA LYS A 226 -15.33 11.30 5.23
C LYS A 226 -15.24 10.75 6.66
N CYS A 227 -16.17 11.15 7.54
CA CYS A 227 -16.23 10.70 8.93
C CYS A 227 -17.08 9.43 9.12
N ARG A 228 -17.85 9.02 8.12
CA ARG A 228 -18.87 7.96 8.26
C ARG A 228 -18.28 6.66 8.79
N PHE A 229 -17.12 6.25 8.28
CA PHE A 229 -16.41 5.02 8.65
C PHE A 229 -15.07 5.29 9.33
N CYS A 230 -14.85 6.51 9.81
CA CYS A 230 -13.61 6.88 10.45
C CYS A 230 -13.53 6.32 11.87
N GLU A 231 -12.47 5.60 12.19
CA GLU A 231 -12.18 5.03 13.50
C GLU A 231 -12.15 6.06 14.63
N TYR A 232 -11.81 7.30 14.30
CA TYR A 232 -11.74 8.41 15.27
C TYR A 232 -13.05 9.23 15.39
N ARG A 233 -14.12 8.82 14.71
CA ARG A 233 -15.41 9.53 14.79
C ARG A 233 -15.92 9.71 16.23
N PRO A 234 -15.80 8.71 17.13
CA PRO A 234 -16.20 8.88 18.53
C PRO A 234 -15.46 10.02 19.23
N ILE A 235 -14.16 10.14 19.00
CA ILE A 235 -13.31 11.18 19.61
C ILE A 235 -13.63 12.55 19.00
N CYS A 236 -13.76 12.62 17.67
CA CYS A 236 -13.95 13.88 16.96
C CYS A 236 -15.37 14.45 17.06
N ARG A 237 -16.39 13.60 17.13
CA ARG A 237 -17.79 13.96 16.96
C ARG A 237 -18.72 13.45 18.06
N GLY A 238 -18.20 12.69 19.03
CA GLY A 238 -19.01 12.10 20.11
C GLY A 238 -20.05 11.08 19.61
N LYS A 239 -19.88 10.53 18.39
CA LYS A 239 -20.81 9.61 17.77
C LYS A 239 -20.12 8.30 17.43
N THR A 240 -20.81 7.17 17.67
CA THR A 240 -20.32 5.87 17.22
C THR A 240 -20.21 5.82 15.70
N THR A 241 -19.26 5.03 15.20
CA THR A 241 -19.18 4.69 13.78
C THR A 241 -20.41 3.90 13.38
N GLU A 242 -20.95 4.15 12.20
CA GLU A 242 -22.06 3.35 11.69
C GLU A 242 -21.56 1.94 11.36
N ASN A 243 -22.20 0.93 11.96
CA ASN A 243 -21.90 -0.50 11.76
C ASN A 243 -22.38 -1.03 10.40
N LYS A 244 -22.15 -0.32 9.31
CA LYS A 244 -22.49 -0.81 7.98
C LYS A 244 -21.23 -0.80 7.13
N GLU A 245 -20.98 -1.96 6.51
CA GLU A 245 -20.05 -2.20 5.42
C GLU A 245 -18.95 -1.13 5.33
N ILE A 246 -17.87 -1.36 6.08
CA ILE A 246 -16.66 -0.56 5.91
C ILE A 246 -16.32 -0.68 4.43
N ILE A 247 -16.37 0.43 3.72
CA ILE A 247 -16.03 0.43 2.30
C ILE A 247 -14.59 -0.07 2.18
N GLU A 248 -14.35 -1.02 1.29
CA GLU A 248 -13.03 -1.63 1.08
C GLU A 248 -11.90 -0.60 0.91
N ASP A 249 -12.21 0.57 0.36
CA ASP A 249 -11.25 1.67 0.23
C ASP A 249 -10.80 2.27 1.57
N ASP A 250 -11.68 2.32 2.57
CA ASP A 250 -11.29 2.74 3.92
C ASP A 250 -10.52 1.65 4.66
N LEU A 251 -10.78 0.39 4.37
CA LEU A 251 -9.96 -0.72 4.85
C LEU A 251 -8.56 -0.70 4.26
N LYS A 252 -8.42 -0.41 2.96
CA LYS A 252 -7.12 -0.24 2.30
C LYS A 252 -6.32 0.91 2.88
N LEU A 253 -6.98 2.02 3.25
CA LEU A 253 -6.33 3.15 3.93
C LEU A 253 -6.00 2.84 5.40
N ASN A 254 -6.76 1.94 6.04
CA ASN A 254 -6.52 1.52 7.43
C ASN A 254 -5.48 0.42 7.55
N LEU A 255 -5.29 -0.35 6.51
CA LEU A 255 -4.23 -1.35 6.43
C LEU A 255 -2.97 -0.69 5.90
N ASP A 256 -2.38 0.16 6.70
CA ASP A 256 -0.99 0.51 6.58
C ASP A 256 -0.19 -0.71 7.04
N TRP A 257 0.13 -1.57 6.10
CA TRP A 257 0.86 -2.81 6.35
C TRP A 257 2.22 -2.53 6.99
N ASP A 258 2.76 -1.33 6.79
CA ASP A 258 4.02 -0.87 7.35
C ASP A 258 3.92 -0.50 8.84
N SER A 259 2.71 -0.37 9.38
CA SER A 259 2.46 0.00 10.79
C SER A 259 1.98 -1.15 11.67
N VAL A 260 1.78 -2.33 11.11
CA VAL A 260 1.44 -3.52 11.91
C VAL A 260 2.74 -4.13 12.41
N GLU A 261 3.04 -3.93 13.68
CA GLU A 261 4.10 -4.67 14.38
C GLU A 261 3.93 -6.17 14.08
N GLU A 262 5.03 -6.83 13.73
CA GLU A 262 5.07 -8.28 13.61
C GLU A 262 4.49 -8.87 14.90
N MET A 263 3.30 -9.44 14.81
CA MET A 263 2.82 -10.26 15.91
C MET A 263 3.68 -11.53 15.93
N GLU A 264 4.53 -11.62 16.92
CA GLU A 264 5.25 -12.86 17.24
C GLU A 264 4.23 -14.00 17.38
N PHE A 265 4.46 -15.07 16.65
CA PHE A 265 3.72 -16.33 16.73
C PHE A 265 4.40 -17.27 17.72
#